data_a926d61607ec9f94cb7de6a320989d94
#
_entry.id   a926d61607ec9f94cb7de6a320989d94
#
_cell.length_a   1.000
_cell.length_b   1.000
_cell.length_c   1.000
_cell.angle_alpha   90.00
_cell.angle_beta   90.00
_cell.angle_gamma   90.00
#
_symmetry.space_group_name_H-M   'P 1'
#
loop_
_entity.id
_entity.type
_entity.pdbx_description
1 polymer ?
#
loop_
_entity_poly.entity_id
_entity_poly.type
_entity_poly.pdbx_seq_one_letter_code
_entity_poly.pdbx_strand_id
1 'polypeptide(L)'
;MFGYQNIFVLACLGLALSEAAFVDTLHKCDYKDRECQKKVIQTMLVSISETGIPEYDIPPIDPLHVENMKLNLLNVIDLTILEGTIKGIKNCEVNDLKLNMEKGRFTIKLTCDISAKGKYDITGSSPALKELVGGNSVRGSGNAKIKIEKVSIKLDYTIEVVRRPDGEVYIECKKDLAKYDYELLGGSKLQLEKLYVGDVESSQLLSTYYNENAKTLWKTFGRTVMDSVADMAYQFIHNFFGQVPTKYYLSGDLTPFIKT
;
A
#
# COMPACT_ATOMS: atom_id res chain seq x y z
N MET A 1 25.38 -5.79 72.75
CA MET A 1 24.14 -5.18 72.20
C MET A 1 24.20 -5.42 70.71
N PHE A 2 23.42 -6.37 70.21
CA PHE A 2 23.41 -6.81 68.80
C PHE A 2 22.32 -6.05 68.05
N GLY A 3 22.74 -5.35 66.99
CA GLY A 3 21.82 -4.67 66.05
C GLY A 3 21.46 -5.60 64.93
N TYR A 4 20.17 -5.89 64.76
CA TYR A 4 19.60 -6.63 63.63
C TYR A 4 19.49 -5.74 62.41
N GLN A 5 20.24 -6.07 61.34
CA GLN A 5 20.04 -5.50 60.01
C GLN A 5 18.98 -6.32 59.29
N ASN A 6 17.83 -5.73 59.08
CA ASN A 6 16.76 -6.29 58.23
C ASN A 6 17.13 -6.06 56.77
N ILE A 7 17.51 -7.14 56.09
CA ILE A 7 17.66 -7.17 54.62
C ILE A 7 16.27 -7.40 53.99
N PHE A 8 15.68 -6.30 53.52
CA PHE A 8 14.51 -6.41 52.63
C PHE A 8 14.98 -6.81 51.23
N VAL A 9 14.84 -8.09 50.88
CA VAL A 9 14.96 -8.57 49.53
C VAL A 9 13.67 -8.22 48.79
N LEU A 10 13.65 -7.11 48.03
CA LEU A 10 12.61 -6.82 47.08
C LEU A 10 12.79 -7.80 45.88
N ALA A 11 11.99 -8.86 45.87
CA ALA A 11 11.80 -9.69 44.69
C ALA A 11 10.99 -8.87 43.66
N CYS A 12 11.67 -8.22 42.75
CA CYS A 12 11.05 -7.69 41.54
C CYS A 12 10.62 -8.87 40.65
N LEU A 13 9.40 -9.35 40.89
CA LEU A 13 8.68 -10.18 39.92
C LEU A 13 8.38 -9.28 38.70
N GLY A 14 9.32 -9.23 37.78
CA GLY A 14 9.07 -8.72 36.45
C GLY A 14 8.05 -9.63 35.77
N LEU A 15 6.79 -9.24 35.79
CA LEU A 15 5.77 -9.76 34.88
C LEU A 15 6.20 -9.33 33.49
N ALA A 16 6.95 -10.17 32.80
CA ALA A 16 7.08 -10.10 31.37
C ALA A 16 5.69 -10.36 30.81
N LEU A 17 4.94 -9.29 30.54
CA LEU A 17 3.78 -9.34 29.67
C LEU A 17 4.35 -9.72 28.29
N SER A 18 4.30 -11.00 27.97
CA SER A 18 4.53 -11.49 26.64
C SER A 18 3.39 -10.88 25.80
N GLU A 19 3.68 -9.80 25.08
CA GLU A 19 2.80 -9.37 24.01
C GLU A 19 2.72 -10.55 23.05
N ALA A 20 1.49 -11.01 22.78
CA ALA A 20 1.30 -12.08 21.80
C ALA A 20 1.83 -11.59 20.46
N ALA A 21 2.71 -12.37 19.83
CA ALA A 21 3.21 -12.02 18.51
C ALA A 21 2.03 -11.85 17.53
N PHE A 22 2.14 -10.91 16.58
CA PHE A 22 1.07 -10.66 15.61
C PHE A 22 0.55 -11.94 14.96
N VAL A 23 1.44 -12.88 14.66
CA VAL A 23 1.11 -14.18 14.05
C VAL A 23 0.13 -15.02 14.86
N ASP A 24 0.15 -14.89 16.19
CA ASP A 24 -0.74 -15.65 17.09
C ASP A 24 -2.18 -15.10 17.05
N THR A 25 -2.37 -13.91 16.52
CA THR A 25 -3.69 -13.28 16.33
C THR A 25 -4.33 -13.65 15.00
N LEU A 26 -3.58 -14.27 14.08
CA LEU A 26 -4.06 -14.59 12.75
C LEU A 26 -5.06 -15.75 12.78
N HIS A 27 -6.18 -15.55 12.10
CA HIS A 27 -7.13 -16.65 11.86
C HIS A 27 -6.65 -17.52 10.70
N LYS A 28 -6.57 -18.84 10.93
CA LYS A 28 -6.16 -19.79 9.90
C LYS A 28 -7.34 -20.17 9.01
N CYS A 29 -7.13 -20.07 7.71
CA CYS A 29 -8.07 -20.51 6.70
C CYS A 29 -7.54 -21.70 5.91
N ASP A 30 -8.42 -22.62 5.51
CA ASP A 30 -8.04 -23.60 4.49
C ASP A 30 -7.61 -22.85 3.22
N TYR A 31 -6.54 -23.33 2.57
CA TYR A 31 -6.01 -22.66 1.37
C TYR A 31 -7.00 -22.65 0.18
N LYS A 32 -8.07 -23.46 0.25
CA LYS A 32 -9.17 -23.49 -0.72
C LYS A 32 -10.35 -22.60 -0.31
N ASP A 33 -10.43 -22.18 0.97
CA ASP A 33 -11.56 -21.39 1.50
C ASP A 33 -11.35 -19.90 1.23
N ARG A 34 -11.81 -19.47 0.08
CA ARG A 34 -11.70 -18.07 -0.39
C ARG A 34 -12.45 -17.08 0.49
N GLU A 35 -13.62 -17.47 1.00
CA GLU A 35 -14.42 -16.56 1.83
C GLU A 35 -13.80 -16.34 3.21
N CYS A 36 -13.20 -17.37 3.80
CA CYS A 36 -12.42 -17.23 5.01
C CYS A 36 -11.22 -16.30 4.78
N GLN A 37 -10.41 -16.55 3.74
CA GLN A 37 -9.24 -15.75 3.40
C GLN A 37 -9.61 -14.28 3.14
N LYS A 38 -10.70 -14.03 2.41
CA LYS A 38 -11.22 -12.68 2.16
C LYS A 38 -11.55 -11.95 3.46
N LYS A 39 -12.24 -12.60 4.41
CA LYS A 39 -12.57 -12.04 5.73
C LYS A 39 -11.32 -11.72 6.53
N VAL A 40 -10.32 -12.60 6.51
CA VAL A 40 -9.05 -12.39 7.22
C VAL A 40 -8.35 -11.15 6.68
N ILE A 41 -8.20 -11.01 5.36
CA ILE A 41 -7.58 -9.81 4.77
C ILE A 41 -8.39 -8.55 5.09
N GLN A 42 -9.73 -8.61 5.01
CA GLN A 42 -10.58 -7.48 5.37
C GLN A 42 -10.36 -7.02 6.83
N THR A 43 -10.23 -7.97 7.76
CA THR A 43 -9.95 -7.68 9.16
C THR A 43 -8.53 -7.14 9.34
N MET A 44 -7.54 -7.71 8.64
CA MET A 44 -6.15 -7.26 8.69
C MET A 44 -6.00 -5.80 8.27
N LEU A 45 -6.65 -5.36 7.19
CA LEU A 45 -6.60 -3.96 6.74
C LEU A 45 -6.97 -2.97 7.86
N VAL A 46 -7.88 -3.37 8.75
CA VAL A 46 -8.26 -2.54 9.91
C VAL A 46 -7.25 -2.70 11.04
N SER A 47 -6.90 -3.94 11.41
CA SER A 47 -6.08 -4.21 12.60
C SER A 47 -4.65 -3.67 12.50
N ILE A 48 -4.04 -3.71 11.29
CA ILE A 48 -2.68 -3.20 11.06
C ILE A 48 -2.66 -1.73 10.63
N SER A 49 -3.82 -1.07 10.56
CA SER A 49 -3.92 0.26 9.95
C SER A 49 -3.01 1.28 10.63
N GLU A 50 -3.03 1.34 11.94
CA GLU A 50 -2.34 2.38 12.73
C GLU A 50 -0.96 1.96 13.24
N THR A 51 -0.74 0.67 13.42
CA THR A 51 0.51 0.13 14.00
C THR A 51 1.43 -0.51 12.96
N GLY A 52 0.89 -0.97 11.83
CA GLY A 52 1.61 -1.87 10.94
C GLY A 52 1.90 -3.21 11.62
N ILE A 53 2.95 -3.87 11.18
CA ILE A 53 3.52 -5.08 11.79
C ILE A 53 5.04 -4.88 11.84
N PRO A 54 5.58 -4.20 12.87
CA PRO A 54 6.98 -3.80 12.93
C PRO A 54 7.95 -4.98 12.84
N GLU A 55 7.60 -6.14 13.40
CA GLU A 55 8.39 -7.36 13.35
C GLU A 55 8.62 -7.92 11.94
N TYR A 56 7.83 -7.47 10.96
CA TYR A 56 7.91 -7.86 9.54
C TYR A 56 8.19 -6.67 8.62
N ASP A 57 8.70 -5.56 9.13
CA ASP A 57 8.97 -4.33 8.37
C ASP A 57 7.74 -3.84 7.58
N ILE A 58 6.56 -4.03 8.14
CA ILE A 58 5.30 -3.52 7.58
C ILE A 58 4.89 -2.27 8.34
N PRO A 59 5.00 -1.08 7.72
CA PRO A 59 4.64 0.18 8.38
C PRO A 59 3.11 0.32 8.52
N PRO A 60 2.63 1.29 9.33
CA PRO A 60 1.23 1.69 9.35
C PRO A 60 0.71 1.99 7.94
N ILE A 61 -0.51 1.50 7.63
CA ILE A 61 -1.09 1.65 6.28
C ILE A 61 -2.20 2.71 6.20
N ASP A 62 -2.71 3.17 7.35
CA ASP A 62 -3.76 4.20 7.38
C ASP A 62 -3.74 4.99 8.71
N PRO A 63 -3.14 6.17 8.75
CA PRO A 63 -2.58 6.91 7.61
C PRO A 63 -1.25 6.34 7.10
N LEU A 64 -1.14 6.16 5.79
CA LEU A 64 0.13 5.84 5.15
C LEU A 64 0.90 7.14 4.89
N HIS A 65 2.14 7.21 5.36
CA HIS A 65 3.04 8.34 5.12
C HIS A 65 3.95 8.03 3.92
N VAL A 66 4.08 9.01 3.05
CA VAL A 66 4.97 8.95 1.89
C VAL A 66 5.89 10.15 1.87
N GLU A 67 7.15 9.93 1.54
CA GLU A 67 8.17 10.97 1.46
C GLU A 67 9.00 10.80 0.20
N ASN A 68 9.35 11.93 -0.41
CA ASN A 68 10.25 11.98 -1.59
C ASN A 68 9.83 11.05 -2.73
N MET A 69 8.51 10.83 -2.91
CA MET A 69 7.98 10.01 -4.01
C MET A 69 8.10 10.77 -5.32
N LYS A 70 8.86 10.23 -6.25
CA LYS A 70 9.10 10.82 -7.57
C LYS A 70 8.23 10.14 -8.62
N LEU A 71 7.53 10.95 -9.40
CA LEU A 71 6.69 10.53 -10.52
C LEU A 71 7.11 11.32 -11.75
N ASN A 72 7.39 10.61 -12.85
CA ASN A 72 7.66 11.23 -14.13
C ASN A 72 6.43 11.09 -15.03
N LEU A 73 5.79 12.21 -15.34
CA LEU A 73 4.58 12.24 -16.16
C LEU A 73 4.96 12.55 -17.61
N LEU A 74 4.66 11.59 -18.52
CA LEU A 74 4.90 11.70 -19.97
C LEU A 74 6.36 11.99 -20.36
N ASN A 75 7.33 11.69 -19.52
CA ASN A 75 8.74 12.00 -19.71
C ASN A 75 9.06 13.50 -19.90
N VAL A 76 8.14 14.39 -19.52
CA VAL A 76 8.28 15.84 -19.67
C VAL A 76 7.93 16.64 -18.40
N ILE A 77 7.33 16.00 -17.40
CA ILE A 77 6.99 16.60 -16.11
C ILE A 77 7.54 15.72 -15.00
N ASP A 78 8.38 16.30 -14.16
CA ASP A 78 8.83 15.70 -12.92
C ASP A 78 8.00 16.21 -11.76
N LEU A 79 7.29 15.31 -11.09
CA LEU A 79 6.49 15.57 -9.90
C LEU A 79 7.13 14.82 -8.72
N THR A 80 7.45 15.55 -7.67
CA THR A 80 7.90 14.98 -6.41
C THR A 80 6.88 15.27 -5.32
N ILE A 81 6.36 14.24 -4.69
CA ILE A 81 5.62 14.39 -3.43
C ILE A 81 6.69 14.45 -2.32
N LEU A 82 6.92 15.64 -1.78
CA LEU A 82 7.95 15.88 -0.77
C LEU A 82 7.60 15.17 0.54
N GLU A 83 6.37 15.36 0.97
CA GLU A 83 5.76 14.68 2.11
C GLU A 83 4.25 14.54 1.87
N GLY A 84 3.68 13.43 2.27
CA GLY A 84 2.26 13.18 2.06
C GLY A 84 1.67 12.19 3.05
N THR A 85 0.35 12.27 3.19
CA THR A 85 -0.44 11.36 4.02
C THR A 85 -1.61 10.86 3.21
N ILE A 86 -1.74 9.54 3.13
CA ILE A 86 -2.81 8.83 2.44
C ILE A 86 -3.70 8.17 3.48
N LYS A 87 -5.02 8.32 3.34
CA LYS A 87 -6.04 7.74 4.22
C LYS A 87 -7.13 7.05 3.42
N GLY A 88 -7.77 6.06 4.03
CA GLY A 88 -8.88 5.30 3.46
C GLY A 88 -8.53 3.85 3.14
N ILE A 89 -7.26 3.45 3.25
CA ILE A 89 -6.80 2.09 2.94
C ILE A 89 -7.48 1.06 3.86
N LYS A 90 -7.63 1.36 5.15
CA LYS A 90 -8.30 0.48 6.11
C LYS A 90 -9.78 0.21 5.79
N ASN A 91 -10.39 1.10 5.02
CA ASN A 91 -11.80 1.01 4.62
C ASN A 91 -11.97 0.42 3.21
N CYS A 92 -10.89 0.00 2.56
CA CYS A 92 -10.99 -0.68 1.27
C CYS A 92 -11.84 -1.96 1.42
N GLU A 93 -12.77 -2.16 0.51
CA GLU A 93 -13.54 -3.39 0.42
C GLU A 93 -12.75 -4.45 -0.35
N VAL A 94 -12.55 -5.62 0.24
CA VAL A 94 -12.00 -6.78 -0.46
C VAL A 94 -13.10 -7.44 -1.26
N ASN A 95 -13.18 -7.16 -2.56
CA ASN A 95 -14.24 -7.67 -3.43
C ASN A 95 -14.01 -9.14 -3.84
N ASP A 96 -12.77 -9.50 -4.16
CA ASP A 96 -12.39 -10.87 -4.54
C ASP A 96 -10.98 -11.19 -4.05
N LEU A 97 -10.75 -12.46 -3.72
CA LEU A 97 -9.44 -13.00 -3.37
C LEU A 97 -9.33 -14.42 -3.88
N LYS A 98 -8.21 -14.75 -4.52
CA LYS A 98 -7.93 -16.09 -5.05
C LYS A 98 -6.50 -16.46 -4.76
N LEU A 99 -6.32 -17.51 -3.98
CA LEU A 99 -5.06 -18.17 -3.76
C LEU A 99 -5.09 -19.52 -4.49
N ASN A 100 -4.44 -19.59 -5.65
CA ASN A 100 -4.39 -20.82 -6.45
C ASN A 100 -2.98 -21.42 -6.37
N MET A 101 -2.80 -22.40 -5.51
CA MET A 101 -1.52 -23.06 -5.29
C MET A 101 -1.05 -23.87 -6.51
N GLU A 102 -1.97 -24.52 -7.22
CA GLU A 102 -1.64 -25.34 -8.41
C GLU A 102 -1.05 -24.47 -9.53
N LYS A 103 -1.59 -23.27 -9.73
CA LYS A 103 -1.13 -22.32 -10.77
C LYS A 103 -0.06 -21.36 -10.26
N GLY A 104 0.29 -21.42 -8.96
CA GLY A 104 1.20 -20.45 -8.36
C GLY A 104 0.72 -19.00 -8.53
N ARG A 105 -0.56 -18.72 -8.21
CA ARG A 105 -1.14 -17.37 -8.41
C ARG A 105 -1.88 -16.90 -7.18
N PHE A 106 -1.63 -15.65 -6.81
CA PHE A 106 -2.38 -14.90 -5.80
C PHE A 106 -3.00 -13.67 -6.46
N THR A 107 -4.31 -13.55 -6.42
CA THR A 107 -5.06 -12.41 -6.97
C THR A 107 -5.92 -11.80 -5.89
N ILE A 108 -5.89 -10.48 -5.76
CA ILE A 108 -6.78 -9.72 -4.87
C ILE A 108 -7.41 -8.57 -5.65
N LYS A 109 -8.70 -8.32 -5.41
CA LYS A 109 -9.42 -7.14 -5.94
C LYS A 109 -9.98 -6.34 -4.78
N LEU A 110 -9.68 -5.04 -4.80
CA LEU A 110 -10.09 -4.07 -3.79
C LEU A 110 -10.88 -2.93 -4.43
N THR A 111 -11.81 -2.35 -3.68
CA THR A 111 -12.42 -1.04 -4.02
C THR A 111 -12.23 -0.10 -2.84
N CYS A 112 -11.67 1.06 -3.10
CA CYS A 112 -11.24 1.99 -2.07
C CYS A 112 -11.74 3.40 -2.32
N ASP A 113 -12.09 4.09 -1.23
CA ASP A 113 -12.24 5.55 -1.17
C ASP A 113 -10.97 6.12 -0.53
N ILE A 114 -10.16 6.83 -1.31
CA ILE A 114 -8.86 7.32 -0.89
C ILE A 114 -8.85 8.84 -0.80
N SER A 115 -8.24 9.36 0.24
CA SER A 115 -7.88 10.77 0.33
C SER A 115 -6.39 10.91 0.61
N ALA A 116 -5.73 11.80 -0.13
CA ALA A 116 -4.34 12.13 0.10
C ALA A 116 -4.16 13.64 0.20
N LYS A 117 -3.21 14.07 1.01
CA LYS A 117 -2.77 15.46 1.13
C LYS A 117 -1.26 15.48 1.36
N GLY A 118 -0.61 16.51 0.86
CA GLY A 118 0.84 16.63 1.04
C GLY A 118 1.39 17.88 0.39
N LYS A 119 2.70 18.00 0.47
CA LYS A 119 3.48 19.01 -0.25
C LYS A 119 4.06 18.40 -1.51
N TYR A 120 4.06 19.18 -2.56
CA TYR A 120 4.60 18.73 -3.83
C TYR A 120 5.57 19.77 -4.40
N ASP A 121 6.43 19.29 -5.25
CA ASP A 121 7.25 20.06 -6.17
C ASP A 121 7.07 19.51 -7.58
N ILE A 122 6.82 20.40 -8.55
CA ILE A 122 6.61 20.01 -9.93
C ILE A 122 7.39 20.92 -10.87
N THR A 123 8.01 20.33 -11.84
CA THR A 123 8.74 21.05 -12.89
C THR A 123 8.63 20.31 -14.22
N GLY A 124 8.55 21.06 -15.30
CA GLY A 124 8.54 20.51 -16.64
C GLY A 124 8.71 21.62 -17.67
N SER A 125 9.40 21.32 -18.76
CA SER A 125 9.58 22.25 -19.86
C SER A 125 9.67 21.45 -21.17
N SER A 126 8.67 21.67 -22.03
CA SER A 126 8.60 21.02 -23.35
C SER A 126 7.59 21.71 -24.25
N PRO A 127 7.81 21.83 -25.55
CA PRO A 127 6.78 22.28 -26.48
C PRO A 127 5.49 21.43 -26.43
N ALA A 128 5.59 20.14 -26.08
CA ALA A 128 4.45 19.24 -25.95
C ALA A 128 3.50 19.65 -24.81
N LEU A 129 3.96 20.39 -23.80
CA LEU A 129 3.14 20.88 -22.70
C LEU A 129 2.11 21.91 -23.17
N LYS A 130 2.35 22.60 -24.31
CA LYS A 130 1.41 23.59 -24.84
C LYS A 130 0.03 23.01 -25.13
N GLU A 131 -0.02 21.78 -25.62
CA GLU A 131 -1.29 21.07 -25.90
C GLU A 131 -1.95 20.54 -24.64
N LEU A 132 -1.15 20.23 -23.60
CA LEU A 132 -1.64 19.63 -22.36
C LEU A 132 -2.13 20.67 -21.34
N VAL A 133 -1.35 21.75 -21.15
CA VAL A 133 -1.59 22.72 -20.09
C VAL A 133 -1.66 24.16 -20.59
N GLY A 134 -1.56 24.40 -21.89
CA GLY A 134 -1.67 25.73 -22.50
C GLY A 134 -0.37 26.55 -22.48
N GLY A 135 0.76 25.99 -22.03
CA GLY A 135 2.06 26.68 -21.99
C GLY A 135 3.22 25.70 -22.12
N ASN A 136 4.40 26.21 -22.44
CA ASN A 136 5.59 25.38 -22.68
C ASN A 136 6.32 24.93 -21.42
N SER A 137 5.93 25.43 -20.26
CA SER A 137 6.51 25.04 -18.98
C SER A 137 5.47 24.98 -17.88
N VAL A 138 5.70 24.11 -16.92
CA VAL A 138 4.96 24.00 -15.68
C VAL A 138 5.95 24.02 -14.52
N ARG A 139 5.63 24.73 -13.46
CA ARG A 139 6.41 24.76 -12.22
C ARG A 139 5.49 25.01 -11.03
N GLY A 140 5.84 24.47 -9.90
CA GLY A 140 5.07 24.73 -8.68
C GLY A 140 5.68 24.04 -7.48
N SER A 141 5.46 24.64 -6.32
CA SER A 141 5.82 24.04 -5.03
C SER A 141 4.78 24.50 -4.00
N GLY A 142 3.93 23.61 -3.57
CA GLY A 142 2.80 23.96 -2.72
C GLY A 142 2.13 22.76 -2.09
N ASN A 143 0.89 22.96 -1.63
CA ASN A 143 0.07 21.88 -1.09
C ASN A 143 -0.83 21.31 -2.18
N ALA A 144 -1.06 20.02 -2.06
CA ALA A 144 -2.04 19.29 -2.87
C ALA A 144 -2.97 18.48 -1.99
N LYS A 145 -4.24 18.37 -2.40
CA LYS A 145 -5.22 17.46 -1.83
C LYS A 145 -5.92 16.73 -2.96
N ILE A 146 -6.06 15.42 -2.84
CA ILE A 146 -6.84 14.61 -3.77
C ILE A 146 -7.82 13.74 -2.99
N LYS A 147 -9.03 13.63 -3.49
CA LYS A 147 -10.02 12.64 -3.06
C LYS A 147 -10.36 11.77 -4.26
N ILE A 148 -10.40 10.48 -4.06
CA ILE A 148 -10.69 9.49 -5.09
C ILE A 148 -11.80 8.60 -4.53
N GLU A 149 -12.91 8.55 -5.24
CA GLU A 149 -14.07 7.76 -4.86
C GLU A 149 -14.11 6.47 -5.70
N LYS A 150 -14.23 5.35 -5.02
CA LYS A 150 -14.39 4.01 -5.62
C LYS A 150 -13.35 3.71 -6.70
N VAL A 151 -12.05 3.81 -6.36
CA VAL A 151 -11.02 3.24 -7.21
C VAL A 151 -10.99 1.72 -7.02
N SER A 152 -11.20 0.98 -8.09
CA SER A 152 -11.06 -0.48 -8.11
C SER A 152 -9.63 -0.83 -8.53
N ILE A 153 -8.96 -1.67 -7.74
CA ILE A 153 -7.59 -2.12 -7.97
C ILE A 153 -7.60 -3.65 -7.93
N LYS A 154 -7.04 -4.26 -8.95
CA LYS A 154 -6.80 -5.70 -9.00
C LYS A 154 -5.30 -5.94 -9.07
N LEU A 155 -4.77 -6.69 -8.12
CA LEU A 155 -3.38 -7.12 -8.07
C LEU A 155 -3.30 -8.62 -8.34
N ASP A 156 -2.35 -9.04 -9.15
CA ASP A 156 -2.15 -10.42 -9.56
C ASP A 156 -0.66 -10.77 -9.50
N TYR A 157 -0.30 -11.65 -8.56
CA TYR A 157 1.08 -12.04 -8.28
C TYR A 157 1.31 -13.51 -8.65
N THR A 158 2.46 -13.79 -9.24
CA THR A 158 2.98 -15.14 -9.30
C THR A 158 3.63 -15.47 -7.96
N ILE A 159 3.28 -16.62 -7.39
CA ILE A 159 3.76 -17.08 -6.10
C ILE A 159 4.41 -18.45 -6.23
N GLU A 160 5.32 -18.74 -5.33
CA GLU A 160 5.93 -20.06 -5.15
C GLU A 160 5.82 -20.47 -3.69
N VAL A 161 5.53 -21.77 -3.47
CA VAL A 161 5.58 -22.36 -2.14
C VAL A 161 6.98 -22.93 -1.94
N VAL A 162 7.66 -22.49 -0.90
CA VAL A 162 9.05 -22.88 -0.63
C VAL A 162 9.20 -23.40 0.79
N ARG A 163 10.06 -24.39 0.98
CA ARG A 163 10.52 -24.81 2.30
C ARG A 163 11.90 -24.21 2.56
N ARG A 164 12.05 -23.53 3.70
CA ARG A 164 13.33 -22.92 4.07
C ARG A 164 14.15 -23.82 5.01
N PRO A 165 15.43 -23.49 5.27
CA PRO A 165 16.30 -24.29 6.15
C PRO A 165 15.80 -24.43 7.58
N ASP A 166 14.93 -23.56 8.06
CA ASP A 166 14.24 -23.66 9.35
C ASP A 166 13.16 -24.74 9.40
N GLY A 167 12.91 -25.41 8.25
CA GLY A 167 11.90 -26.46 8.09
C GLY A 167 10.50 -25.95 7.80
N GLU A 168 10.28 -24.65 7.90
CA GLU A 168 8.98 -24.00 7.70
C GLU A 168 8.67 -23.76 6.22
N VAL A 169 7.38 -23.62 5.92
CA VAL A 169 6.87 -23.40 4.57
C VAL A 169 6.41 -21.94 4.44
N TYR A 170 6.85 -21.28 3.37
CA TYR A 170 6.57 -19.89 3.05
C TYR A 170 5.97 -19.75 1.65
N ILE A 171 5.33 -18.61 1.40
CA ILE A 171 4.94 -18.18 0.05
C ILE A 171 5.90 -17.08 -0.36
N GLU A 172 6.50 -17.20 -1.52
CA GLU A 172 7.34 -16.18 -2.13
C GLU A 172 6.62 -15.55 -3.32
N CYS A 173 6.52 -14.22 -3.33
CA CYS A 173 5.96 -13.47 -4.46
C CYS A 173 7.08 -13.04 -5.42
N LYS A 174 6.85 -13.22 -6.73
CA LYS A 174 7.80 -12.84 -7.79
C LYS A 174 7.43 -11.45 -8.32
N LYS A 175 8.31 -10.46 -8.08
CA LYS A 175 8.07 -9.06 -8.48
C LYS A 175 7.93 -8.89 -9.99
N ASP A 176 8.83 -9.47 -10.74
CA ASP A 176 8.92 -9.32 -12.20
C ASP A 176 7.69 -9.84 -12.97
N LEU A 177 6.86 -10.66 -12.30
CA LEU A 177 5.65 -11.25 -12.86
C LEU A 177 4.36 -10.66 -12.25
N ALA A 178 4.50 -9.64 -11.41
CA ALA A 178 3.36 -8.93 -10.85
C ALA A 178 2.62 -8.15 -11.93
N LYS A 179 1.30 -8.22 -11.90
CA LYS A 179 0.41 -7.48 -12.80
C LYS A 179 -0.65 -6.76 -11.99
N TYR A 180 -1.12 -5.64 -12.50
CA TYR A 180 -2.25 -4.94 -11.91
C TYR A 180 -3.17 -4.36 -12.98
N ASP A 181 -4.44 -4.19 -12.61
CA ASP A 181 -5.44 -3.42 -13.32
C ASP A 181 -6.09 -2.44 -12.36
N TYR A 182 -6.55 -1.30 -12.85
CA TYR A 182 -7.27 -0.32 -12.04
C TYR A 182 -8.36 0.37 -12.85
N GLU A 183 -9.39 0.83 -12.14
CA GLU A 183 -10.49 1.58 -12.74
C GLU A 183 -11.02 2.61 -11.73
N LEU A 184 -11.22 3.85 -12.19
CA LEU A 184 -11.91 4.87 -11.41
C LEU A 184 -13.41 4.73 -11.64
N LEU A 185 -14.10 4.04 -10.73
CA LEU A 185 -15.54 3.79 -10.79
C LEU A 185 -16.35 5.04 -10.39
N GLY A 186 -15.87 5.74 -9.36
CA GLY A 186 -16.48 6.98 -8.85
C GLY A 186 -15.90 8.23 -9.46
N GLY A 187 -15.74 9.25 -8.64
CA GLY A 187 -15.14 10.53 -8.98
C GLY A 187 -13.73 10.71 -8.44
N SER A 188 -13.06 11.77 -8.90
CA SER A 188 -11.84 12.23 -8.26
C SER A 188 -11.82 13.74 -8.25
N LYS A 189 -11.36 14.34 -7.13
CA LYS A 189 -11.26 15.80 -6.94
C LYS A 189 -9.86 16.14 -6.48
N LEU A 190 -9.24 17.08 -7.19
CA LEU A 190 -7.90 17.61 -6.93
C LEU A 190 -7.99 19.07 -6.56
N GLN A 191 -7.21 19.48 -5.59
CA GLN A 191 -6.95 20.87 -5.22
C GLN A 191 -5.44 21.08 -5.18
N LEU A 192 -4.96 22.11 -5.87
CA LEU A 192 -3.55 22.46 -5.95
C LEU A 192 -3.37 23.92 -5.50
N GLU A 193 -2.21 24.22 -4.97
CA GLU A 193 -1.78 25.58 -4.60
C GLU A 193 -0.41 25.84 -5.21
N LYS A 194 -0.18 27.09 -5.66
CA LYS A 194 1.12 27.57 -6.19
C LYS A 194 1.64 26.77 -7.39
N LEU A 195 0.77 26.49 -8.34
CA LEU A 195 1.11 25.88 -9.63
C LEU A 195 1.06 26.95 -10.72
N TYR A 196 2.09 27.01 -11.54
CA TYR A 196 2.26 27.99 -12.60
C TYR A 196 2.43 27.32 -13.95
N VAL A 197 1.78 27.87 -14.97
CA VAL A 197 2.02 27.54 -16.38
C VAL A 197 2.70 28.76 -17.02
N GLY A 198 3.96 28.61 -17.40
CA GLY A 198 4.80 29.79 -17.65
C GLY A 198 4.92 30.64 -16.39
N ASP A 199 4.52 31.92 -16.50
CA ASP A 199 4.50 32.86 -15.38
C ASP A 199 3.11 33.07 -14.78
N VAL A 200 2.08 32.35 -15.26
CA VAL A 200 0.69 32.54 -14.84
C VAL A 200 0.37 31.53 -13.74
N GLU A 201 -0.12 32.03 -12.58
CA GLU A 201 -0.67 31.17 -11.53
C GLU A 201 -1.93 30.46 -12.07
N SER A 202 -1.91 29.12 -12.07
CA SER A 202 -2.89 28.29 -12.77
C SER A 202 -3.49 27.18 -11.89
N SER A 203 -3.26 27.21 -10.58
CA SER A 203 -3.73 26.17 -9.64
C SER A 203 -5.23 25.93 -9.73
N GLN A 204 -6.01 27.01 -9.71
CA GLN A 204 -7.47 26.93 -9.77
C GLN A 204 -7.96 26.39 -11.13
N LEU A 205 -7.36 26.87 -12.22
CA LEU A 205 -7.71 26.44 -13.57
C LEU A 205 -7.44 24.95 -13.76
N LEU A 206 -6.25 24.50 -13.37
CA LEU A 206 -5.86 23.08 -13.54
C LEU A 206 -6.60 22.16 -12.58
N SER A 207 -6.91 22.61 -11.36
CA SER A 207 -7.77 21.86 -10.44
C SER A 207 -9.19 21.69 -11.01
N THR A 208 -9.77 22.75 -11.57
CA THR A 208 -11.09 22.69 -12.20
C THR A 208 -11.08 21.76 -13.41
N TYR A 209 -10.11 21.92 -14.30
CA TYR A 209 -9.95 21.04 -15.47
C TYR A 209 -9.81 19.56 -15.08
N TYR A 210 -8.98 19.26 -14.06
CA TYR A 210 -8.87 17.91 -13.54
C TYR A 210 -10.21 17.39 -13.03
N ASN A 211 -10.91 18.18 -12.23
CA ASN A 211 -12.16 17.77 -11.58
C ASN A 211 -13.28 17.47 -12.59
N GLU A 212 -13.28 18.16 -13.73
CA GLU A 212 -14.23 17.95 -14.82
C GLU A 212 -13.85 16.75 -15.71
N ASN A 213 -12.56 16.43 -15.81
CA ASN A 213 -12.02 15.43 -16.71
C ASN A 213 -11.37 14.22 -16.01
N ALA A 214 -11.61 14.04 -14.72
CA ALA A 214 -10.88 13.07 -13.89
C ALA A 214 -10.80 11.66 -14.49
N LYS A 215 -11.90 11.11 -14.99
CA LYS A 215 -11.91 9.75 -15.57
C LYS A 215 -11.01 9.62 -16.80
N THR A 216 -11.00 10.63 -17.66
CA THR A 216 -10.13 10.66 -18.85
C THR A 216 -8.67 10.79 -18.46
N LEU A 217 -8.38 11.69 -17.51
CA LEU A 217 -7.02 11.89 -17.00
C LEU A 217 -6.48 10.64 -16.29
N TRP A 218 -7.32 9.93 -15.53
CA TRP A 218 -6.94 8.66 -14.91
C TRP A 218 -6.61 7.57 -15.94
N LYS A 219 -7.34 7.50 -17.06
CA LYS A 219 -7.00 6.57 -18.14
C LYS A 219 -5.66 6.89 -18.81
N THR A 220 -5.32 8.16 -18.92
CA THR A 220 -4.11 8.62 -19.60
C THR A 220 -2.88 8.61 -18.68
N PHE A 221 -3.01 9.10 -17.46
CA PHE A 221 -1.88 9.35 -16.55
C PHE A 221 -1.89 8.46 -15.30
N GLY A 222 -3.02 7.83 -15.00
CA GLY A 222 -3.18 7.08 -13.75
C GLY A 222 -2.20 5.91 -13.62
N ARG A 223 -1.69 5.39 -14.75
CA ARG A 223 -0.72 4.28 -14.73
C ARG A 223 0.55 4.67 -13.97
N THR A 224 1.10 5.86 -14.19
CA THR A 224 2.31 6.32 -13.50
C THR A 224 2.14 6.34 -11.97
N VAL A 225 0.96 6.78 -11.51
CA VAL A 225 0.64 6.75 -10.06
C VAL A 225 0.45 5.30 -9.59
N MET A 226 -0.26 4.50 -10.37
CA MET A 226 -0.56 3.12 -10.02
C MET A 226 0.65 2.19 -10.04
N ASP A 227 1.68 2.47 -10.84
CA ASP A 227 2.96 1.76 -10.78
C ASP A 227 3.57 1.89 -9.36
N SER A 228 3.59 3.10 -8.80
CA SER A 228 4.09 3.33 -7.42
C SER A 228 3.20 2.67 -6.36
N VAL A 229 1.88 2.70 -6.54
CA VAL A 229 0.94 2.00 -5.65
C VAL A 229 1.14 0.48 -5.69
N ALA A 230 1.33 -0.08 -6.88
CA ALA A 230 1.59 -1.51 -7.07
C ALA A 230 2.93 -1.94 -6.44
N ASP A 231 3.96 -1.11 -6.56
CA ASP A 231 5.26 -1.34 -5.91
C ASP A 231 5.14 -1.34 -4.38
N MET A 232 4.43 -0.38 -3.79
CA MET A 232 4.16 -0.36 -2.35
C MET A 232 3.37 -1.59 -1.91
N ALA A 233 2.30 -1.94 -2.62
CA ALA A 233 1.49 -3.13 -2.32
C ALA A 233 2.32 -4.41 -2.42
N TYR A 234 3.22 -4.49 -3.41
CA TYR A 234 4.15 -5.62 -3.53
C TYR A 234 5.04 -5.74 -2.29
N GLN A 235 5.62 -4.64 -1.79
CA GLN A 235 6.48 -4.69 -0.60
C GLN A 235 5.73 -5.24 0.62
N PHE A 236 4.48 -4.79 0.85
CA PHE A 236 3.63 -5.33 1.92
C PHE A 236 3.42 -6.84 1.80
N ILE A 237 3.00 -7.28 0.61
CA ILE A 237 2.68 -8.68 0.34
C ILE A 237 3.95 -9.54 0.42
N HIS A 238 5.06 -9.05 -0.13
CA HIS A 238 6.36 -9.72 -0.08
C HIS A 238 6.87 -9.88 1.35
N ASN A 239 6.82 -8.82 2.14
CA ASN A 239 7.27 -8.85 3.53
C ASN A 239 6.40 -9.80 4.36
N PHE A 240 5.08 -9.71 4.23
CA PHE A 240 4.19 -10.61 4.95
C PHE A 240 4.41 -12.08 4.57
N PHE A 241 4.22 -12.45 3.33
CA PHE A 241 4.32 -13.83 2.90
C PHE A 241 5.74 -14.39 2.98
N GLY A 242 6.73 -13.55 2.75
CA GLY A 242 8.14 -13.94 2.81
C GLY A 242 8.67 -14.11 4.23
N GLN A 243 8.05 -13.54 5.25
CA GLN A 243 8.54 -13.61 6.63
C GLN A 243 7.63 -14.42 7.55
N VAL A 244 6.33 -14.53 7.23
CA VAL A 244 5.37 -15.28 8.03
C VAL A 244 5.22 -16.71 7.49
N PRO A 245 5.58 -17.75 8.24
CA PRO A 245 5.33 -19.14 7.85
C PRO A 245 3.84 -19.39 7.59
N THR A 246 3.54 -20.17 6.55
CA THR A 246 2.15 -20.45 6.14
C THR A 246 1.31 -21.09 7.23
N LYS A 247 1.92 -21.84 8.15
CA LYS A 247 1.24 -22.48 9.28
C LYS A 247 0.46 -21.53 10.19
N TYR A 248 0.77 -20.23 10.17
CA TYR A 248 0.07 -19.24 11.00
C TYR A 248 -1.22 -18.73 10.38
N TYR A 249 -1.36 -18.76 9.05
CA TYR A 249 -2.54 -18.21 8.36
C TYR A 249 -3.22 -19.17 7.38
N LEU A 250 -2.56 -20.30 7.03
CA LEU A 250 -3.17 -21.35 6.20
C LEU A 250 -3.24 -22.67 6.94
N SER A 251 -4.28 -23.44 6.66
CA SER A 251 -4.42 -24.85 6.99
C SER A 251 -4.50 -25.68 5.71
N GLY A 252 -4.26 -26.99 5.87
CA GLY A 252 -4.15 -27.95 4.77
C GLY A 252 -2.70 -28.30 4.42
N ASP A 253 -2.54 -29.37 3.67
CA ASP A 253 -1.22 -29.85 3.25
C ASP A 253 -0.72 -29.08 2.02
N LEU A 254 0.33 -28.28 2.21
CA LEU A 254 0.97 -27.52 1.13
C LEU A 254 2.17 -28.26 0.53
N THR A 255 2.54 -29.44 1.02
CA THR A 255 3.69 -30.23 0.55
C THR A 255 3.66 -30.48 -0.97
N PRO A 256 2.50 -30.79 -1.59
CA PRO A 256 2.44 -31.02 -3.04
C PRO A 256 2.81 -29.80 -3.91
N PHE A 257 2.82 -28.59 -3.34
CA PHE A 257 3.07 -27.35 -4.05
C PHE A 257 4.48 -26.80 -3.83
N ILE A 258 5.28 -27.45 -2.96
CA ILE A 258 6.66 -27.01 -2.66
C ILE A 258 7.51 -27.20 -3.90
N LYS A 259 8.12 -26.12 -4.36
CA LYS A 259 9.13 -26.18 -5.41
C LYS A 259 10.46 -26.63 -4.83
N THR A 260 11.02 -27.67 -5.43
CA THR A 260 12.36 -28.20 -5.17
C THR A 260 13.42 -27.42 -5.96
#